data_9a322dc8fe553d7729793f2c4abafd97
#
_entry.id   9a322dc8fe553d7729793f2c4abafd97
#
_cell.length_a   1.000
_cell.length_b   1.000
_cell.length_c   1.000
_cell.angle_alpha   90.00
_cell.angle_beta   90.00
_cell.angle_gamma   90.00
#
_symmetry.space_group_name_H-M   'P 1'
#
loop_
_entity.id
_entity.type
_entity.pdbx_description
1 polymer ?
#
loop_
_entity_poly.entity_id
_entity_poly.type
_entity_poly.pdbx_seq_one_letter_code
_entity_poly.pdbx_strand_id
1 'polypeptide(L)'
;MMRSYFWLPRFAVWSFAMMIVAPLGGCGYQFVGESSLLPKEARTIYVEPFVNRSRDVGLDKELTTALRGEFYRRGQLKIVDSAEQADVILSGVIRCYSECPGARVLSANSNDEVLQYDSLLIMDVTLRRREPNEILWRGQGVRLNQVYAGSRAAVVTTSSAFQSTGTLNSTDISQMTDIQLTELEARAVRDRLMEQFARELHQRVTEMF
;
A
#
# COMPACT_ATOMS: atom_id res chain seq x y z
N MET A 1 -0.11 -68.62 47.07
CA MET A 1 1.11 -68.10 46.47
C MET A 1 0.77 -67.48 45.20
N MET A 2 0.70 -66.15 45.16
CA MET A 2 0.92 -65.28 43.94
C MET A 2 0.50 -63.86 44.29
N ARG A 3 1.48 -63.07 44.72
CA ARG A 3 1.36 -61.61 44.87
C ARG A 3 2.59 -61.07 44.22
N SER A 4 2.38 -60.43 43.11
CA SER A 4 3.25 -59.34 42.58
C SER A 4 2.86 -59.12 41.13
N TYR A 5 2.43 -57.93 40.81
CA TYR A 5 2.46 -57.20 39.54
C TYR A 5 1.36 -56.10 39.52
N PHE A 6 1.53 -55.13 40.42
CA PHE A 6 0.59 -53.98 40.37
C PHE A 6 1.31 -52.61 40.46
N TRP A 7 2.56 -52.53 40.00
CA TRP A 7 3.33 -51.28 40.16
C TRP A 7 3.83 -50.61 38.86
N LEU A 8 3.58 -51.19 37.69
CA LEU A 8 4.07 -50.64 36.42
C LEU A 8 3.18 -49.63 35.68
N PRO A 9 1.86 -49.49 35.88
CA PRO A 9 1.09 -48.58 35.04
C PRO A 9 1.14 -47.11 35.48
N ARG A 10 1.58 -46.79 36.68
CA ARG A 10 1.51 -45.40 37.18
C ARG A 10 2.59 -44.49 36.63
N PHE A 11 3.77 -45.01 36.35
CA PHE A 11 4.85 -44.23 35.72
C PHE A 11 4.62 -44.01 34.24
N ALA A 12 4.02 -44.96 33.52
CA ALA A 12 3.70 -44.84 32.12
C ALA A 12 2.61 -43.78 31.86
N VAL A 13 1.62 -43.67 32.74
CA VAL A 13 0.55 -42.64 32.62
C VAL A 13 1.09 -41.22 32.87
N TRP A 14 2.02 -41.09 33.83
CA TRP A 14 2.64 -39.78 34.11
C TRP A 14 3.57 -39.35 33.00
N SER A 15 4.31 -40.28 32.37
CA SER A 15 5.17 -39.98 31.23
C SER A 15 4.37 -39.59 29.98
N PHE A 16 3.21 -40.21 29.76
CA PHE A 16 2.32 -39.90 28.66
C PHE A 16 1.59 -38.56 28.85
N ALA A 17 1.19 -38.23 30.08
CA ALA A 17 0.59 -36.92 30.42
C ALA A 17 1.58 -35.77 30.26
N MET A 18 2.87 -35.96 30.54
CA MET A 18 3.91 -34.94 30.40
C MET A 18 4.27 -34.68 28.92
N MET A 19 4.06 -35.66 28.03
CA MET A 19 4.34 -35.54 26.59
C MET A 19 3.23 -34.79 25.85
N ILE A 20 2.01 -34.69 26.38
CA ILE A 20 0.87 -33.99 25.79
C ILE A 20 0.89 -32.48 26.11
N VAL A 21 1.57 -32.06 27.16
CA VAL A 21 1.65 -30.66 27.59
C VAL A 21 2.75 -29.86 26.85
N ALA A 22 3.72 -30.55 26.23
CA ALA A 22 4.85 -29.91 25.54
C ALA A 22 4.54 -29.14 24.26
N PRO A 23 3.48 -29.39 23.46
CA PRO A 23 3.22 -28.64 22.24
C PRO A 23 2.39 -27.35 22.40
N LEU A 24 1.95 -26.98 23.58
CA LEU A 24 1.09 -25.81 23.80
C LEU A 24 1.86 -24.47 23.95
N GLY A 25 3.20 -24.51 23.96
CA GLY A 25 4.06 -23.32 24.11
C GLY A 25 4.59 -22.69 22.82
N GLY A 26 4.13 -23.08 21.63
CA GLY A 26 4.81 -22.78 20.38
C GLY A 26 4.08 -21.91 19.35
N CYS A 27 3.04 -21.17 19.72
CA CYS A 27 2.56 -20.10 18.82
C CYS A 27 3.33 -18.82 19.12
N GLY A 28 4.40 -18.60 18.39
CA GLY A 28 5.19 -17.36 18.42
C GLY A 28 4.42 -16.16 17.87
N TYR A 29 3.23 -15.91 18.37
CA TYR A 29 2.55 -14.63 18.16
C TYR A 29 3.17 -13.60 19.10
N GLN A 30 4.11 -12.85 18.59
CA GLN A 30 4.56 -11.65 19.25
C GLN A 30 3.45 -10.60 19.09
N PHE A 31 2.91 -10.12 20.20
CA PHE A 31 2.00 -8.99 20.16
C PHE A 31 2.78 -7.78 19.64
N VAL A 32 2.48 -7.37 18.39
CA VAL A 32 2.97 -6.13 17.80
C VAL A 32 2.24 -4.99 18.53
N GLY A 33 2.80 -4.52 19.62
CA GLY A 33 2.13 -3.50 20.44
C GLY A 33 3.07 -2.57 21.20
N GLU A 34 4.37 -2.83 21.22
CA GLU A 34 5.30 -2.02 22.06
C GLU A 34 6.36 -1.20 21.32
N SER A 35 6.40 -1.26 20.00
CA SER A 35 7.42 -0.54 19.22
C SER A 35 6.82 0.40 18.17
N SER A 36 5.95 1.31 18.58
CA SER A 36 5.48 2.36 17.69
C SER A 36 6.55 3.43 17.53
N LEU A 37 6.83 3.88 16.29
CA LEU A 37 7.69 5.05 16.01
C LEU A 37 7.13 6.32 16.65
N LEU A 38 5.85 6.28 16.99
CA LEU A 38 5.17 7.39 17.60
C LEU A 38 5.55 7.53 19.08
N PRO A 39 5.81 8.73 19.55
CA PRO A 39 5.88 9.00 20.98
C PRO A 39 4.59 8.53 21.65
N LYS A 40 4.69 7.89 22.82
CA LYS A 40 3.51 7.40 23.59
C LYS A 40 2.46 8.48 23.86
N GLU A 41 2.83 9.73 23.75
CA GLU A 41 2.00 10.91 24.00
C GLU A 41 1.38 11.48 22.72
N ALA A 42 1.88 11.09 21.53
CA ALA A 42 1.37 11.61 20.26
C ALA A 42 -0.07 11.13 19.99
N ARG A 43 -0.96 12.10 19.86
CA ARG A 43 -2.39 11.87 19.58
C ARG A 43 -2.86 12.53 18.29
N THR A 44 -2.10 13.52 17.80
CA THR A 44 -2.47 14.32 16.65
C THR A 44 -1.40 14.26 15.56
N ILE A 45 -1.86 14.21 14.32
CA ILE A 45 -0.99 14.22 13.13
C ILE A 45 -1.44 15.30 12.15
N TYR A 46 -0.49 16.05 11.64
CA TYR A 46 -0.67 16.91 10.47
C TYR A 46 -0.01 16.25 9.26
N VAL A 47 -0.78 16.04 8.21
CA VAL A 47 -0.29 15.57 6.92
C VAL A 47 -0.06 16.80 6.06
N GLU A 48 1.21 17.18 5.93
CA GLU A 48 1.64 18.29 5.08
C GLU A 48 1.41 17.93 3.60
N PRO A 49 0.97 18.87 2.76
CA PRO A 49 0.86 18.63 1.33
C PRO A 49 2.20 18.14 0.78
N PHE A 50 2.17 17.00 0.08
CA PHE A 50 3.38 16.43 -0.51
C PHE A 50 3.89 17.31 -1.65
N VAL A 51 5.21 17.41 -1.78
CA VAL A 51 5.82 18.13 -2.90
C VAL A 51 5.92 17.19 -4.09
N ASN A 52 5.30 17.55 -5.20
CA ASN A 52 5.38 16.77 -6.43
C ASN A 52 6.54 17.27 -7.31
N ARG A 53 7.52 16.40 -7.54
CA ARG A 53 8.64 16.62 -8.47
C ARG A 53 8.58 15.69 -9.69
N SER A 54 7.51 14.91 -9.81
CA SER A 54 7.25 14.10 -11.00
C SER A 54 6.71 14.97 -12.14
N ARG A 55 6.58 14.37 -13.32
CA ARG A 55 5.95 15.03 -14.48
C ARG A 55 4.42 14.99 -14.44
N ASP A 56 3.86 14.11 -13.60
CA ASP A 56 2.42 13.87 -13.48
C ASP A 56 1.77 14.89 -12.54
N VAL A 57 0.85 15.65 -13.07
CA VAL A 57 0.15 16.70 -12.32
C VAL A 57 -0.90 16.08 -11.39
N GLY A 58 -1.02 16.63 -10.18
CA GLY A 58 -2.10 16.30 -9.25
C GLY A 58 -1.81 15.16 -8.27
N LEU A 59 -0.70 14.43 -8.42
CA LEU A 59 -0.30 13.34 -7.51
C LEU A 59 -0.15 13.79 -6.06
N ASP A 60 0.32 15.01 -5.84
CA ASP A 60 0.44 15.63 -4.52
C ASP A 60 -0.89 15.71 -3.80
N LYS A 61 -1.93 16.14 -4.51
CA LYS A 61 -3.30 16.25 -3.97
C LYS A 61 -3.92 14.88 -3.73
N GLU A 62 -3.80 13.98 -4.71
CA GLU A 62 -4.34 12.62 -4.63
C GLU A 62 -3.74 11.86 -3.45
N LEU A 63 -2.40 11.86 -3.34
CA LEU A 63 -1.71 11.18 -2.25
C LEU A 63 -2.04 11.80 -0.89
N THR A 64 -2.02 13.13 -0.78
CA THR A 64 -2.35 13.80 0.47
C THR A 64 -3.79 13.49 0.91
N THR A 65 -4.73 13.45 -0.04
CA THR A 65 -6.13 13.09 0.22
C THR A 65 -6.26 11.63 0.65
N ALA A 66 -5.59 10.71 -0.05
CA ALA A 66 -5.59 9.29 0.30
C ALA A 66 -5.01 9.04 1.71
N LEU A 67 -3.90 9.71 2.06
CA LEU A 67 -3.29 9.64 3.38
C LEU A 67 -4.21 10.17 4.47
N ARG A 68 -4.80 11.36 4.28
CA ARG A 68 -5.77 11.92 5.23
C ARG A 68 -6.95 10.98 5.41
N GLY A 69 -7.48 10.41 4.33
CA GLY A 69 -8.56 9.44 4.36
C GLY A 69 -8.19 8.18 5.17
N GLU A 70 -6.98 7.67 5.00
CA GLU A 70 -6.52 6.47 5.73
C GLU A 70 -6.35 6.74 7.22
N PHE A 71 -5.70 7.84 7.62
CA PHE A 71 -5.58 8.21 9.03
C PHE A 71 -6.93 8.48 9.69
N TYR A 72 -7.85 9.13 8.97
CA TYR A 72 -9.21 9.35 9.45
C TYR A 72 -9.97 8.04 9.67
N ARG A 73 -9.87 7.11 8.72
CA ARG A 73 -10.55 5.81 8.77
C ARG A 73 -10.04 4.92 9.90
N ARG A 74 -8.73 4.92 10.15
CA ARG A 74 -8.09 4.10 11.19
C ARG A 74 -8.25 4.68 12.59
N GLY A 75 -8.31 6.00 12.73
CA GLY A 75 -8.60 6.70 13.98
C GLY A 75 -7.56 6.59 15.09
N GLN A 76 -6.38 6.04 14.81
CA GLN A 76 -5.29 5.90 15.79
C GLN A 76 -4.66 7.26 16.14
N LEU A 77 -4.55 8.13 15.16
CA LEU A 77 -4.12 9.52 15.32
C LEU A 77 -5.21 10.45 14.80
N LYS A 78 -5.52 11.49 15.55
CA LYS A 78 -6.46 12.51 15.11
C LYS A 78 -5.78 13.45 14.11
N ILE A 79 -6.35 13.59 12.92
CA ILE A 79 -5.87 14.54 11.92
C ILE A 79 -6.23 15.96 12.37
N VAL A 80 -5.25 16.85 12.21
CA VAL A 80 -5.41 18.29 12.42
C VAL A 80 -5.06 19.05 11.14
N ASP A 81 -5.61 20.26 10.99
CA ASP A 81 -5.48 21.03 9.76
C ASP A 81 -4.27 21.98 9.75
N SER A 82 -3.58 22.12 10.87
CA SER A 82 -2.39 22.95 10.97
C SER A 82 -1.25 22.25 11.72
N ALA A 83 -0.02 22.61 11.34
CA ALA A 83 1.18 22.05 11.93
C ALA A 83 1.33 22.43 13.43
N GLU A 84 0.80 23.59 13.83
CA GLU A 84 0.87 24.07 15.22
C GLU A 84 0.05 23.22 16.19
N GLN A 85 -0.99 22.56 15.69
CA GLN A 85 -1.89 21.71 16.49
C GLN A 85 -1.47 20.25 16.52
N ALA A 86 -0.44 19.90 15.77
CA ALA A 86 0.01 18.52 15.62
C ALA A 86 1.10 18.16 16.62
N ASP A 87 1.08 16.95 17.12
CA ASP A 87 2.18 16.34 17.86
C ASP A 87 3.26 15.83 16.90
N VAL A 88 2.82 15.25 15.78
CA VAL A 88 3.69 14.75 14.71
C VAL A 88 3.27 15.28 13.35
N ILE A 89 4.26 15.45 12.48
CA ILE A 89 4.08 15.99 11.15
C ILE A 89 4.64 15.00 10.15
N LEU A 90 3.80 14.60 9.19
CA LEU A 90 4.16 13.75 8.08
C LEU A 90 4.32 14.61 6.83
N SER A 91 5.50 14.57 6.22
CA SER A 91 5.82 15.30 5.00
C SER A 91 6.54 14.41 4.00
N GLY A 92 6.52 14.77 2.72
CA GLY A 92 7.23 13.99 1.72
C GLY A 92 7.36 14.67 0.36
N VAL A 93 8.17 14.02 -0.49
CA VAL A 93 8.46 14.47 -1.84
C VAL A 93 8.26 13.29 -2.80
N ILE A 94 7.32 13.42 -3.72
CA ILE A 94 7.16 12.50 -4.85
C ILE A 94 8.28 12.81 -5.83
N ARG A 95 9.18 11.85 -6.04
CA ARG A 95 10.32 12.02 -6.96
C ARG A 95 9.96 11.67 -8.38
N CYS A 96 9.20 10.60 -8.54
CA CYS A 96 8.89 10.04 -9.84
C CYS A 96 7.63 9.19 -9.77
N TYR A 97 6.86 9.19 -10.87
CA TYR A 97 5.73 8.30 -11.08
C TYR A 97 5.76 7.78 -12.53
N SER A 98 5.43 6.50 -12.74
CA SER A 98 5.33 5.77 -14.01
C SER A 98 6.61 5.77 -14.86
N GLU A 99 7.09 6.93 -15.30
CA GLU A 99 8.33 7.08 -16.09
C GLU A 99 9.62 7.08 -15.25
N CYS A 100 9.65 6.33 -14.18
CA CYS A 100 10.80 6.30 -13.29
C CYS A 100 11.97 5.51 -13.88
N PRO A 101 13.22 5.86 -13.53
CA PRO A 101 14.35 5.01 -13.83
C PRO A 101 14.15 3.62 -13.24
N GLY A 102 14.06 2.59 -14.09
CA GLY A 102 13.78 1.22 -13.70
C GLY A 102 12.32 0.77 -13.85
N ALA A 103 11.40 1.64 -14.24
CA ALA A 103 10.10 1.23 -14.77
C ALA A 103 10.31 0.40 -16.05
N ARG A 104 9.61 -0.71 -16.16
CA ARG A 104 9.80 -1.66 -17.25
C ARG A 104 8.49 -1.93 -17.97
N VAL A 105 8.60 -2.08 -19.28
CA VAL A 105 7.68 -2.91 -20.04
C VAL A 105 7.96 -4.36 -19.66
N LEU A 106 7.04 -5.01 -18.96
CA LEU A 106 7.28 -6.34 -18.41
C LEU A 106 7.10 -7.45 -19.44
N SER A 107 6.34 -7.21 -20.51
CA SER A 107 6.12 -8.17 -21.57
C SER A 107 5.85 -7.48 -22.90
N ALA A 108 6.52 -7.93 -23.95
CA ALA A 108 6.24 -7.58 -25.33
C ALA A 108 6.14 -8.87 -26.14
N ASN A 109 5.28 -8.88 -27.16
CA ASN A 109 5.24 -10.00 -28.10
C ASN A 109 6.27 -9.84 -29.24
N SER A 110 6.32 -10.79 -30.17
CA SER A 110 7.23 -10.77 -31.33
C SER A 110 7.03 -9.58 -32.28
N ASN A 111 5.96 -8.79 -32.09
CA ASN A 111 5.62 -7.61 -32.89
C ASN A 111 5.88 -6.30 -32.12
N ASP A 112 6.64 -6.35 -31.01
CA ASP A 112 6.93 -5.22 -30.12
C ASP A 112 5.68 -4.56 -29.47
N GLU A 113 4.56 -5.29 -29.39
CA GLU A 113 3.40 -4.82 -28.67
C GLU A 113 3.59 -4.98 -27.17
N VAL A 114 3.34 -3.93 -26.42
CA VAL A 114 3.43 -3.94 -24.96
C VAL A 114 2.22 -4.63 -24.36
N LEU A 115 2.45 -5.73 -23.64
CA LEU A 115 1.39 -6.51 -23.01
C LEU A 115 1.18 -6.17 -21.53
N GLN A 116 2.21 -5.62 -20.87
CA GLN A 116 2.15 -5.25 -19.46
C GLN A 116 3.01 -4.01 -19.18
N TYR A 117 2.48 -3.14 -18.36
CA TYR A 117 3.16 -1.96 -17.84
C TYR A 117 3.40 -2.09 -16.35
N ASP A 118 4.51 -1.57 -15.88
CA ASP A 118 4.82 -1.42 -14.46
C ASP A 118 4.72 0.07 -14.10
N SER A 119 3.70 0.40 -13.30
CA SER A 119 3.54 1.73 -12.76
C SER A 119 4.31 1.84 -11.45
N LEU A 120 5.37 2.61 -11.44
CA LEU A 120 6.30 2.76 -10.32
C LEU A 120 6.14 4.15 -9.70
N LEU A 121 5.99 4.21 -8.38
CA LEU A 121 6.00 5.42 -7.58
C LEU A 121 7.23 5.42 -6.68
N ILE A 122 8.01 6.49 -6.73
CA ILE A 122 9.19 6.69 -5.88
C ILE A 122 9.04 7.99 -5.11
N MET A 123 9.21 7.91 -3.79
CA MET A 123 9.12 9.10 -2.95
C MET A 123 10.04 9.05 -1.73
N ASP A 124 10.29 10.21 -1.18
CA ASP A 124 10.90 10.37 0.14
C ASP A 124 9.83 10.81 1.13
N VAL A 125 9.85 10.25 2.32
CA VAL A 125 8.89 10.55 3.38
C VAL A 125 9.64 10.83 4.67
N THR A 126 9.17 11.79 5.44
CA THR A 126 9.71 12.13 6.75
C THR A 126 8.58 12.28 7.75
N LEU A 127 8.69 11.57 8.85
CA LEU A 127 7.87 11.75 10.05
C LEU A 127 8.71 12.47 11.09
N ARG A 128 8.25 13.60 11.57
CA ARG A 128 8.93 14.37 12.61
C ARG A 128 8.01 14.72 13.76
N ARG A 129 8.54 14.80 14.94
CA ARG A 129 7.86 15.41 16.10
C ARG A 129 7.89 16.93 15.94
N ARG A 130 6.79 17.61 16.29
CA ARG A 130 6.76 19.08 16.25
C ARG A 130 7.70 19.70 17.31
N GLU A 131 7.59 19.22 18.54
CA GLU A 131 8.41 19.70 19.66
C GLU A 131 8.94 18.53 20.51
N PRO A 132 10.27 18.44 20.72
CA PRO A 132 11.33 19.15 20.01
C PRO A 132 11.37 18.73 18.55
N ASN A 133 11.76 19.58 17.62
CA ASN A 133 11.77 19.27 16.18
C ASN A 133 12.73 18.10 15.86
N GLU A 134 12.27 16.89 16.10
CA GLU A 134 13.03 15.65 16.00
C GLU A 134 12.48 14.77 14.87
N ILE A 135 13.38 14.25 14.05
CA ILE A 135 12.99 13.29 13.01
C ILE A 135 12.81 11.92 13.68
N LEU A 136 11.57 11.43 13.68
CA LEU A 136 11.24 10.11 14.21
C LEU A 136 11.54 9.02 13.18
N TRP A 137 11.26 9.31 11.92
CA TRP A 137 11.50 8.35 10.83
C TRP A 137 11.72 9.09 9.50
N ARG A 138 12.59 8.51 8.66
CA ARG A 138 12.83 8.96 7.30
C ARG A 138 12.97 7.77 6.37
N GLY A 139 12.07 7.68 5.40
CA GLY A 139 12.14 6.75 4.27
C GLY A 139 12.64 7.49 3.03
N GLN A 140 13.81 7.11 2.52
CA GLN A 140 14.34 7.65 1.27
C GLN A 140 14.15 6.65 0.14
N GLY A 141 13.66 7.12 -1.02
CA GLY A 141 13.47 6.29 -2.19
C GLY A 141 12.49 5.13 -1.96
N VAL A 142 11.47 5.34 -1.13
CA VAL A 142 10.41 4.36 -0.92
C VAL A 142 9.74 4.09 -2.27
N ARG A 143 9.67 2.81 -2.64
CA ARG A 143 9.16 2.37 -3.94
C ARG A 143 7.89 1.56 -3.73
N LEU A 144 6.92 1.84 -4.58
CA LEU A 144 5.73 1.02 -4.72
C LEU A 144 5.46 0.85 -6.22
N ASN A 145 5.13 -0.36 -6.63
CA ASN A 145 4.79 -0.64 -8.00
C ASN A 145 3.48 -1.42 -8.13
N GLN A 146 2.82 -1.21 -9.25
CA GLN A 146 1.62 -1.93 -9.64
C GLN A 146 1.71 -2.28 -11.12
N VAL A 147 1.50 -3.54 -11.43
CA VAL A 147 1.46 -4.02 -12.81
C VAL A 147 0.02 -3.93 -13.33
N TYR A 148 -0.12 -3.49 -14.57
CA TYR A 148 -1.38 -3.52 -15.29
C TYR A 148 -1.20 -3.99 -16.72
N ALA A 149 -2.26 -4.59 -17.27
CA ALA A 149 -2.24 -5.09 -18.63
C ALA A 149 -2.27 -3.92 -19.63
N GLY A 150 -1.39 -3.97 -20.63
CA GLY A 150 -1.51 -3.17 -21.83
C GLY A 150 -2.53 -3.78 -22.77
N SER A 151 -3.38 -2.96 -23.36
CA SER A 151 -4.34 -3.42 -24.34
C SER A 151 -3.67 -3.53 -25.71
N ARG A 152 -4.08 -4.49 -26.51
CA ARG A 152 -3.51 -4.75 -27.84
C ARG A 152 -3.97 -3.71 -28.83
N ALA A 153 -3.07 -3.30 -29.71
CA ALA A 153 -3.16 -2.28 -30.75
C ALA A 153 -4.56 -1.88 -31.25
N ALA A 154 -4.78 -0.58 -31.23
CA ALA A 154 -6.02 0.06 -31.56
C ALA A 154 -6.25 0.24 -33.05
N VAL A 155 -7.41 -0.11 -33.52
CA VAL A 155 -7.98 0.51 -34.70
C VAL A 155 -9.04 1.51 -34.23
N VAL A 156 -8.80 2.79 -34.44
CA VAL A 156 -9.80 3.83 -34.18
C VAL A 156 -10.87 3.73 -35.26
N THR A 157 -11.95 3.03 -34.96
CA THR A 157 -13.15 3.13 -35.78
C THR A 157 -14.09 4.16 -35.18
N THR A 158 -14.16 5.30 -35.79
CA THR A 158 -15.22 6.27 -35.51
C THR A 158 -16.50 5.75 -36.16
N SER A 159 -17.45 5.28 -35.38
CA SER A 159 -18.76 4.90 -35.91
C SER A 159 -19.47 6.13 -36.50
N SER A 160 -20.24 5.93 -37.56
CA SER A 160 -21.05 6.98 -38.15
C SER A 160 -22.07 7.54 -37.14
N ALA A 161 -22.52 6.75 -36.19
CA ALA A 161 -23.41 7.18 -35.10
C ALA A 161 -22.71 8.14 -34.15
N PHE A 162 -21.47 7.88 -33.72
CA PHE A 162 -20.70 8.80 -32.89
C PHE A 162 -20.40 10.12 -33.59
N GLN A 163 -20.07 10.07 -34.88
CA GLN A 163 -19.83 11.27 -35.66
C GLN A 163 -21.07 12.17 -35.81
N SER A 164 -22.26 11.58 -35.80
CA SER A 164 -23.50 12.33 -35.98
C SER A 164 -24.14 12.81 -34.68
N THR A 165 -24.03 12.05 -33.59
CA THR A 165 -24.74 12.33 -32.33
C THR A 165 -23.82 12.71 -31.18
N GLY A 166 -22.52 12.43 -31.25
CA GLY A 166 -21.56 12.64 -30.18
C GLY A 166 -21.78 11.75 -28.96
N THR A 167 -22.68 10.74 -29.07
CA THR A 167 -22.98 9.79 -28.00
C THR A 167 -22.43 8.40 -28.31
N LEU A 168 -21.74 7.81 -27.32
CA LEU A 168 -21.26 6.43 -27.41
C LEU A 168 -22.45 5.45 -27.23
N ASN A 169 -22.61 4.53 -28.15
CA ASN A 169 -23.54 3.41 -28.02
C ASN A 169 -22.81 2.13 -27.57
N SER A 170 -23.53 1.07 -27.31
CA SER A 170 -22.95 -0.20 -26.85
C SER A 170 -21.94 -0.81 -27.86
N THR A 171 -22.13 -0.53 -29.15
CA THR A 171 -21.21 -0.96 -30.22
C THR A 171 -19.94 -0.13 -30.20
N ASP A 172 -20.05 1.19 -29.97
CA ASP A 172 -18.89 2.06 -29.83
C ASP A 172 -18.05 1.68 -28.61
N ILE A 173 -18.69 1.34 -27.50
CA ILE A 173 -18.01 0.86 -26.29
C ILE A 173 -17.25 -0.45 -26.56
N SER A 174 -17.86 -1.38 -27.31
CA SER A 174 -17.18 -2.64 -27.68
C SER A 174 -16.03 -2.44 -28.68
N GLN A 175 -16.00 -1.29 -29.35
CA GLN A 175 -14.96 -0.87 -30.30
C GLN A 175 -14.05 0.24 -29.72
N MET A 176 -14.19 0.56 -28.44
CA MET A 176 -13.27 1.49 -27.77
C MET A 176 -11.83 1.03 -28.01
N THR A 177 -11.02 1.96 -28.41
CA THR A 177 -9.64 1.69 -28.77
C THR A 177 -8.88 1.17 -27.55
N ASP A 178 -8.01 0.22 -27.75
CA ASP A 178 -7.14 -0.35 -26.73
C ASP A 178 -6.33 0.74 -25.99
N ILE A 179 -6.04 1.86 -26.63
CA ILE A 179 -5.41 3.04 -26.02
C ILE A 179 -6.30 3.62 -24.91
N GLN A 180 -7.60 3.79 -25.17
CA GLN A 180 -8.53 4.34 -24.17
C GLN A 180 -8.73 3.38 -23.00
N LEU A 181 -8.77 2.07 -23.25
CA LEU A 181 -8.83 1.06 -22.21
C LEU A 181 -7.56 1.06 -21.38
N THR A 182 -6.39 1.15 -22.00
CA THR A 182 -5.10 1.26 -21.32
C THR A 182 -5.02 2.51 -20.44
N GLU A 183 -5.53 3.66 -20.93
CA GLU A 183 -5.59 4.89 -20.13
C GLU A 183 -6.55 4.78 -18.93
N LEU A 184 -7.71 4.14 -19.10
CA LEU A 184 -8.63 3.91 -18.01
C LEU A 184 -8.03 2.97 -16.95
N GLU A 185 -7.35 1.90 -17.38
CA GLU A 185 -6.63 1.01 -16.48
C GLU A 185 -5.48 1.71 -15.78
N ALA A 186 -4.72 2.54 -16.49
CA ALA A 186 -3.64 3.33 -15.91
C ALA A 186 -4.14 4.28 -14.81
N ARG A 187 -5.31 4.93 -15.02
CA ARG A 187 -5.96 5.77 -14.01
C ARG A 187 -6.42 4.96 -12.81
N ALA A 188 -7.08 3.82 -13.05
CA ALA A 188 -7.54 2.94 -11.97
C ALA A 188 -6.36 2.37 -11.15
N VAL A 189 -5.23 2.10 -11.81
CA VAL A 189 -3.99 1.66 -11.16
C VAL A 189 -3.40 2.79 -10.32
N ARG A 190 -3.43 4.03 -10.82
CA ARG A 190 -2.96 5.21 -10.10
C ARG A 190 -3.71 5.39 -8.78
N ASP A 191 -5.04 5.32 -8.80
CA ASP A 191 -5.86 5.42 -7.60
C ASP A 191 -5.53 4.31 -6.58
N ARG A 192 -5.41 3.07 -7.05
CA ARG A 192 -5.02 1.93 -6.21
C ARG A 192 -3.63 2.11 -5.59
N LEU A 193 -2.66 2.63 -6.37
CA LEU A 193 -1.31 2.92 -5.87
C LEU A 193 -1.34 3.97 -4.75
N MET A 194 -2.11 5.06 -4.92
CA MET A 194 -2.24 6.10 -3.91
C MET A 194 -2.85 5.53 -2.61
N GLU A 195 -3.91 4.74 -2.72
CA GLU A 195 -4.53 4.09 -1.57
C GLU A 195 -3.60 3.05 -0.90
N GLN A 196 -2.90 2.24 -1.70
CA GLN A 196 -1.97 1.25 -1.17
C GLN A 196 -0.82 1.93 -0.44
N PHE A 197 -0.29 3.00 -1.02
CA PHE A 197 0.77 3.78 -0.40
C PHE A 197 0.32 4.44 0.90
N ALA A 198 -0.91 4.96 0.91
CA ALA A 198 -1.49 5.54 2.12
C ALA A 198 -1.63 4.50 3.25
N ARG A 199 -2.07 3.28 2.92
CA ARG A 199 -2.14 2.16 3.87
C ARG A 199 -0.76 1.76 4.40
N GLU A 200 0.22 1.64 3.51
CA GLU A 200 1.58 1.25 3.87
C GLU A 200 2.27 2.31 4.74
N LEU A 201 2.13 3.60 4.38
CA LEU A 201 2.65 4.69 5.21
C LEU A 201 1.97 4.76 6.57
N HIS A 202 0.63 4.63 6.61
CA HIS A 202 -0.08 4.58 7.88
C HIS A 202 0.48 3.47 8.76
N GLN A 203 0.62 2.26 8.22
CA GLN A 203 1.14 1.11 8.93
C GLN A 203 2.57 1.36 9.44
N ARG A 204 3.46 1.89 8.60
CA ARG A 204 4.83 2.24 9.01
C ARG A 204 4.90 3.32 10.08
N VAL A 205 3.99 4.27 10.08
CA VAL A 205 3.91 5.34 11.08
C VAL A 205 3.39 4.82 12.41
N THR A 206 2.42 3.92 12.40
CA THR A 206 1.72 3.44 13.61
C THR A 206 2.27 2.14 14.17
N GLU A 207 2.86 1.30 13.31
CA GLU A 207 3.44 0.01 13.67
C GLU A 207 4.94 0.05 13.33
N MET A 208 5.80 -0.27 14.29
CA MET A 208 7.21 -0.48 14.00
C MET A 208 7.39 -1.90 13.48
N PHE A 209 8.09 -2.05 12.36
CA PHE A 209 8.54 -3.36 11.88
C PHE A 209 9.65 -3.92 12.75
#